data_24a6530c6b41f4611db02804170215e7
#
_entry.id   24a6530c6b41f4611db02804170215e7
#
_cell.length_a   1.000
_cell.length_b   1.000
_cell.length_c   1.000
_cell.angle_alpha   90.00
_cell.angle_beta   90.00
_cell.angle_gamma   90.00
#
_symmetry.space_group_name_H-M   'P 1'
#
loop_
_entity.id
_entity.type
_entity.pdbx_description
1 polymer ?
#
loop_
_entity_poly.entity_id
_entity_poly.type
_entity_poly.pdbx_seq_one_letter_code
_entity_poly.pdbx_strand_id
1 'polypeptide(L)'
;KVLRVLGNLIGAEGFDFESSEDVRRTVLGGFKAGDLIPGLGARVHGPIDQSANPTRSEFIRMADVPIYRSDSLSRHAAALQETRASASPRVLINPKDLDRLGLVSGAKMKCVQSGRASAVLELTGDDRVCPGVLQISAAHAATATLGEMIGPIGLEAV
;
A
#
# COMPACT_ATOMS: atom_id res chain seq x y z
N LYS A 1 5.76 12.13 -30.53
CA LYS A 1 6.22 13.36 -31.23
C LYS A 1 6.51 14.50 -30.24
N VAL A 2 5.61 14.81 -29.29
CA VAL A 2 5.76 15.94 -28.35
C VAL A 2 7.05 15.82 -27.53
N LEU A 3 7.29 14.67 -26.91
CA LEU A 3 8.49 14.46 -26.06
C LEU A 3 9.80 14.59 -26.85
N ARG A 4 9.83 14.12 -28.12
CA ARG A 4 10.98 14.28 -28.99
C ARG A 4 11.26 15.76 -29.26
N VAL A 5 10.25 16.52 -29.63
CA VAL A 5 10.40 17.96 -29.91
C VAL A 5 10.84 18.71 -28.64
N LEU A 6 10.26 18.38 -27.51
CA LEU A 6 10.65 18.97 -26.23
C LEU A 6 12.10 18.63 -25.86
N GLY A 7 12.49 17.35 -25.98
CA GLY A 7 13.86 16.92 -25.72
C GLY A 7 14.90 17.65 -26.59
N ASN A 8 14.61 17.79 -27.87
CA ASN A 8 15.49 18.50 -28.81
C ASN A 8 15.54 20.01 -28.49
N LEU A 9 14.42 20.62 -28.10
CA LEU A 9 14.38 22.05 -27.73
C LEU A 9 15.22 22.38 -26.49
N ILE A 10 15.29 21.45 -25.53
CA ILE A 10 16.11 21.63 -24.33
C ILE A 10 17.56 21.12 -24.50
N GLY A 11 17.93 20.65 -25.71
CA GLY A 11 19.27 20.16 -26.02
C GLY A 11 19.58 18.79 -25.36
N ALA A 12 18.58 18.00 -25.00
CA ALA A 12 18.79 16.68 -24.43
C ALA A 12 19.19 15.67 -25.53
N GLU A 13 20.24 14.90 -25.29
CA GLU A 13 20.69 13.85 -26.20
C GLU A 13 19.77 12.63 -26.15
N GLY A 14 19.69 11.90 -27.26
CA GLY A 14 18.94 10.63 -27.32
C GLY A 14 17.45 10.78 -27.55
N PHE A 15 16.97 11.89 -28.07
CA PHE A 15 15.55 12.13 -28.39
C PHE A 15 15.23 12.08 -29.91
N ASP A 16 16.16 11.64 -30.75
CA ASP A 16 16.00 11.59 -32.21
C ASP A 16 15.25 10.34 -32.73
N PHE A 17 14.26 9.92 -31.97
CA PHE A 17 13.43 8.79 -32.37
C PHE A 17 12.34 9.19 -33.37
N GLU A 18 12.21 8.45 -34.46
CA GLU A 18 11.16 8.66 -35.46
C GLU A 18 9.89 7.86 -35.16
N SER A 19 10.02 6.72 -34.47
CA SER A 19 8.92 5.83 -34.16
C SER A 19 8.95 5.33 -32.71
N SER A 20 7.84 4.80 -32.24
CA SER A 20 7.75 4.10 -30.96
C SER A 20 8.60 2.82 -30.94
N GLU A 21 8.78 2.20 -32.13
CA GLU A 21 9.63 1.03 -32.31
C GLU A 21 11.11 1.34 -32.10
N ASP A 22 11.56 2.53 -32.49
CA ASP A 22 12.94 2.97 -32.26
C ASP A 22 13.19 3.16 -30.77
N VAL A 23 12.26 3.82 -30.06
CA VAL A 23 12.33 3.96 -28.60
C VAL A 23 12.36 2.60 -27.94
N ARG A 24 11.46 1.70 -28.33
CA ARG A 24 11.40 0.36 -27.77
C ARG A 24 12.70 -0.42 -28.01
N ARG A 25 13.25 -0.35 -29.22
CA ARG A 25 14.51 -1.02 -29.58
C ARG A 25 15.67 -0.50 -28.72
N THR A 26 15.74 0.79 -28.54
CA THR A 26 16.81 1.43 -27.74
C THR A 26 16.67 1.10 -26.26
N VAL A 27 15.47 1.18 -25.70
CA VAL A 27 15.23 0.94 -24.26
C VAL A 27 15.36 -0.53 -23.90
N LEU A 28 14.84 -1.42 -24.75
CA LEU A 28 14.87 -2.87 -24.49
C LEU A 28 16.17 -3.52 -24.93
N GLY A 29 16.98 -2.84 -25.76
CA GLY A 29 18.26 -3.34 -26.24
C GLY A 29 18.13 -4.66 -26.98
N GLY A 30 18.50 -5.70 -26.77
CA GLY A 30 18.27 -7.01 -27.38
C GLY A 30 17.28 -7.89 -26.61
N PHE A 31 16.61 -7.35 -25.59
CA PHE A 31 15.64 -8.12 -24.80
C PHE A 31 14.44 -8.54 -25.67
N LYS A 32 14.16 -9.82 -25.69
CA LYS A 32 12.92 -10.36 -26.24
C LYS A 32 11.83 -10.29 -25.17
N ALA A 33 10.58 -10.08 -25.57
CA ALA A 33 9.45 -10.06 -24.63
C ALA A 33 9.42 -11.32 -23.71
N GLY A 34 9.85 -12.47 -24.24
CA GLY A 34 9.97 -13.72 -23.47
C GLY A 34 11.03 -13.69 -22.37
N ASP A 35 12.03 -12.83 -22.46
CA ASP A 35 13.08 -12.72 -21.44
C ASP A 35 12.61 -11.95 -20.20
N LEU A 36 11.57 -11.12 -20.33
CA LEU A 36 10.99 -10.34 -19.24
C LEU A 36 9.95 -11.13 -18.44
N ILE A 37 9.27 -12.08 -19.09
CA ILE A 37 8.18 -12.86 -18.49
C ILE A 37 8.66 -13.78 -17.35
N PRO A 38 9.79 -14.52 -17.46
CA PRO A 38 10.25 -15.38 -16.37
C PRO A 38 10.56 -14.63 -15.08
N GLY A 39 11.11 -13.43 -15.18
CA GLY A 39 11.41 -12.60 -14.03
C GLY A 39 10.17 -12.02 -13.33
N LEU A 40 9.14 -11.69 -14.09
CA LEU A 40 7.84 -11.28 -13.55
C LEU A 40 7.09 -12.47 -12.93
N GLY A 41 7.06 -13.62 -13.62
CA GLY A 41 6.41 -14.84 -13.13
C GLY A 41 7.00 -15.33 -11.82
N ALA A 42 8.32 -15.32 -11.67
CA ALA A 42 9.00 -15.72 -10.44
C ALA A 42 8.72 -14.79 -9.24
N ARG A 43 8.41 -13.52 -9.50
CA ARG A 43 8.04 -12.57 -8.44
C ARG A 43 6.57 -12.66 -8.01
N VAL A 44 5.71 -13.08 -8.94
CA VAL A 44 4.26 -13.20 -8.68
C VAL A 44 3.89 -14.57 -8.09
N HIS A 45 4.70 -15.60 -8.43
CA HIS A 45 4.47 -16.98 -8.03
C HIS A 45 5.55 -17.54 -7.10
N GLY A 46 6.29 -16.67 -6.40
CA GLY A 46 7.08 -17.15 -5.28
C GLY A 46 6.17 -17.96 -4.36
N PRO A 47 6.62 -19.08 -3.79
CA PRO A 47 5.78 -19.82 -2.85
C PRO A 47 5.36 -18.82 -1.78
N ILE A 48 4.04 -18.69 -1.61
CA ILE A 48 3.52 -18.02 -0.41
C ILE A 48 4.09 -18.86 0.72
N ASP A 49 5.02 -18.28 1.47
CA ASP A 49 5.62 -18.97 2.61
C ASP A 49 4.52 -19.15 3.67
N GLN A 50 3.77 -20.24 3.51
CA GLN A 50 2.75 -20.66 4.48
C GLN A 50 3.38 -21.18 5.77
N SER A 51 4.72 -21.34 5.78
CA SER A 51 5.47 -21.77 6.97
C SER A 51 5.85 -20.62 7.90
N ALA A 52 5.64 -19.37 7.49
CA ALA A 52 5.61 -18.28 8.45
C ALA A 52 4.50 -18.60 9.44
N ASN A 53 4.88 -19.34 10.50
CA ASN A 53 4.01 -19.52 11.66
C ASN A 53 3.39 -18.16 11.94
N PRO A 54 2.05 -18.04 11.96
CA PRO A 54 1.46 -16.79 12.36
C PRO A 54 2.04 -16.54 13.75
N THR A 55 2.93 -15.56 13.84
CA THR A 55 3.28 -14.99 15.12
C THR A 55 1.94 -14.86 15.81
N ARG A 56 1.79 -15.37 17.03
CA ARG A 56 0.53 -15.29 17.77
C ARG A 56 0.14 -13.83 17.90
N SER A 57 -0.36 -13.28 16.81
CA SER A 57 -0.90 -11.95 16.79
C SER A 57 -2.32 -12.08 17.30
N GLU A 58 -2.63 -11.26 18.25
CA GLU A 58 -3.93 -11.22 18.90
C GLU A 58 -5.04 -10.81 17.93
N PHE A 59 -4.68 -10.16 16.83
CA PHE A 59 -5.60 -9.57 15.86
C PHE A 59 -5.28 -9.98 14.42
N ILE A 60 -6.32 -9.88 13.59
CA ILE A 60 -6.21 -9.96 12.14
C ILE A 60 -6.45 -8.57 11.56
N ARG A 61 -5.51 -8.06 10.78
CA ARG A 61 -5.73 -6.88 9.95
C ARG A 61 -6.72 -7.21 8.84
N MET A 62 -7.66 -6.32 8.62
CA MET A 62 -8.52 -6.28 7.45
C MET A 62 -8.43 -4.88 6.84
N ALA A 63 -7.89 -4.78 5.64
CA ALA A 63 -7.69 -3.50 4.98
C ALA A 63 -8.63 -3.34 3.79
N ASP A 64 -9.09 -2.11 3.59
CA ASP A 64 -9.73 -1.63 2.38
C ASP A 64 -8.81 -0.64 1.65
N VAL A 65 -9.13 -0.35 0.41
CA VAL A 65 -8.51 0.75 -0.35
C VAL A 65 -9.55 1.85 -0.48
N PRO A 66 -9.36 3.03 0.15
CA PRO A 66 -10.29 4.12 0.04
C PRO A 66 -10.46 4.55 -1.43
N ILE A 67 -11.71 4.84 -1.84
CA ILE A 67 -12.06 5.10 -3.25
C ILE A 67 -11.22 6.23 -3.87
N TYR A 68 -10.92 7.28 -3.10
CA TYR A 68 -10.11 8.40 -3.60
C TYR A 68 -8.60 8.19 -3.46
N ARG A 69 -8.18 6.99 -3.07
CA ARG A 69 -6.78 6.55 -3.03
C ARG A 69 -6.46 5.48 -4.07
N SER A 70 -7.46 5.00 -4.81
CA SER A 70 -7.32 3.88 -5.74
C SER A 70 -6.58 4.24 -7.03
N ASP A 71 -6.76 5.45 -7.57
CA ASP A 71 -6.16 5.87 -8.83
C ASP A 71 -5.35 7.19 -8.70
N SER A 72 -4.54 7.47 -9.73
CA SER A 72 -3.65 8.62 -9.72
C SER A 72 -4.39 9.95 -9.84
N LEU A 73 -5.47 10.02 -10.59
CA LEU A 73 -6.25 11.26 -10.76
C LEU A 73 -6.92 11.63 -9.45
N SER A 74 -7.59 10.67 -8.81
CA SER A 74 -8.24 10.89 -7.52
C SER A 74 -7.24 11.28 -6.43
N ARG A 75 -6.05 10.67 -6.40
CA ARG A 75 -4.99 11.01 -5.43
C ARG A 75 -4.46 12.43 -5.57
N HIS A 76 -4.46 12.99 -6.78
CA HIS A 76 -4.00 14.35 -7.06
C HIS A 76 -5.10 15.41 -7.03
N ALA A 77 -6.36 15.02 -6.90
CA ALA A 77 -7.47 15.93 -6.81
C ALA A 77 -7.62 16.48 -5.38
N ALA A 78 -7.11 17.66 -5.10
CA ALA A 78 -7.08 18.27 -3.77
C ALA A 78 -8.46 18.25 -3.07
N ALA A 79 -9.52 18.62 -3.77
CA ALA A 79 -10.88 18.63 -3.24
C ALA A 79 -11.35 17.24 -2.78
N LEU A 80 -10.95 16.15 -3.47
CA LEU A 80 -11.27 14.79 -3.07
C LEU A 80 -10.47 14.35 -1.84
N GLN A 81 -9.26 14.87 -1.68
CA GLN A 81 -8.41 14.55 -0.54
C GLN A 81 -8.87 15.21 0.78
N GLU A 82 -9.69 16.25 0.71
CA GLU A 82 -10.30 16.91 1.88
C GLU A 82 -11.58 16.22 2.37
N THR A 83 -12.05 15.21 1.65
CA THR A 83 -13.28 14.49 2.03
C THR A 83 -13.03 13.51 3.18
N ARG A 84 -14.09 13.14 3.91
CA ARG A 84 -14.03 12.11 4.95
C ARG A 84 -13.52 10.76 4.43
N ALA A 85 -13.79 10.43 3.16
CA ALA A 85 -13.35 9.19 2.52
C ALA A 85 -11.84 9.15 2.25
N SER A 86 -11.15 10.29 2.30
CA SER A 86 -9.69 10.41 2.17
C SER A 86 -9.00 10.73 3.49
N ALA A 87 -9.72 10.76 4.61
CA ALA A 87 -9.17 11.07 5.91
C ALA A 87 -7.97 10.15 6.26
N SER A 88 -7.09 10.65 7.13
CA SER A 88 -5.95 9.87 7.62
C SER A 88 -6.40 8.52 8.18
N PRO A 89 -5.66 7.45 7.89
CA PRO A 89 -6.04 6.13 8.35
C PRO A 89 -6.00 6.05 9.87
N ARG A 90 -6.96 5.33 10.41
CA ARG A 90 -7.08 4.99 11.82
C ARG A 90 -7.17 3.48 11.96
N VAL A 91 -6.97 3.00 13.17
CA VAL A 91 -7.29 1.62 13.52
C VAL A 91 -8.72 1.58 14.02
N LEU A 92 -9.63 1.02 13.24
CA LEU A 92 -10.97 0.73 13.72
C LEU A 92 -10.94 -0.61 14.44
N ILE A 93 -11.40 -0.62 15.67
CA ILE A 93 -11.37 -1.77 16.58
C ILE A 93 -12.71 -1.90 17.30
N ASN A 94 -13.14 -3.14 17.57
CA ASN A 94 -14.36 -3.36 18.32
C ASN A 94 -14.23 -2.81 19.76
N PRO A 95 -15.24 -2.11 20.30
CA PRO A 95 -15.23 -1.62 21.68
C PRO A 95 -14.94 -2.68 22.73
N LYS A 96 -15.44 -3.92 22.53
CA LYS A 96 -15.13 -5.04 23.43
C LYS A 96 -13.66 -5.38 23.52
N ASP A 97 -12.92 -5.22 22.41
CA ASP A 97 -11.47 -5.42 22.41
C ASP A 97 -10.73 -4.26 23.06
N LEU A 98 -11.23 -3.01 22.91
CA LEU A 98 -10.70 -1.87 23.66
C LEU A 98 -10.83 -2.09 25.18
N ASP A 99 -12.02 -2.49 25.64
CA ASP A 99 -12.28 -2.77 27.04
C ASP A 99 -11.40 -3.92 27.56
N ARG A 100 -11.26 -4.99 26.79
CA ARG A 100 -10.43 -6.16 27.13
C ARG A 100 -8.95 -5.79 27.28
N LEU A 101 -8.46 -4.85 26.47
CA LEU A 101 -7.07 -4.39 26.49
C LEU A 101 -6.84 -3.21 27.44
N GLY A 102 -7.88 -2.66 28.03
CA GLY A 102 -7.80 -1.43 28.85
C GLY A 102 -7.40 -0.19 28.06
N LEU A 103 -7.71 -0.17 26.75
CA LEU A 103 -7.38 0.93 25.84
C LEU A 103 -8.59 1.86 25.66
N VAL A 104 -8.30 3.10 25.31
CA VAL A 104 -9.35 4.11 25.03
C VAL A 104 -9.29 4.55 23.57
N SER A 105 -10.43 4.89 23.01
CA SER A 105 -10.52 5.51 21.70
C SER A 105 -9.73 6.84 21.71
N GLY A 106 -8.95 7.11 20.66
CA GLY A 106 -8.03 8.23 20.57
C GLY A 106 -6.59 7.90 20.99
N ALA A 107 -6.34 6.76 21.63
CA ALA A 107 -4.98 6.33 21.96
C ALA A 107 -4.16 6.05 20.67
N LYS A 108 -2.89 6.43 20.67
CA LYS A 108 -1.97 6.07 19.60
C LYS A 108 -1.30 4.74 19.91
N MET A 109 -1.34 3.84 18.95
CA MET A 109 -0.72 2.53 19.06
C MET A 109 0.17 2.25 17.86
N LYS A 110 1.23 1.50 18.10
CA LYS A 110 2.13 1.00 17.07
C LYS A 110 1.58 -0.32 16.55
N CYS A 111 1.21 -0.34 15.27
CA CYS A 111 0.75 -1.52 14.55
C CYS A 111 1.94 -2.24 13.95
N VAL A 112 2.14 -3.51 14.25
CA VAL A 112 3.28 -4.33 13.77
C VAL A 112 2.75 -5.54 13.02
N GLN A 113 3.20 -5.73 11.79
CA GLN A 113 2.78 -6.84 10.94
C GLN A 113 3.98 -7.60 10.38
N SER A 114 4.07 -8.90 10.69
CA SER A 114 4.99 -9.89 10.08
C SER A 114 6.44 -9.42 9.93
N GLY A 115 7.06 -8.87 10.99
CA GLY A 115 8.46 -8.44 10.98
C GLY A 115 8.77 -7.26 10.04
N ARG A 116 7.77 -6.60 9.51
CA ARG A 116 7.89 -5.39 8.70
C ARG A 116 7.96 -4.14 9.56
N ALA A 117 8.27 -3.02 8.93
CA ALA A 117 8.21 -1.74 9.61
C ALA A 117 6.79 -1.47 10.15
N SER A 118 6.72 -0.83 11.28
CA SER A 118 5.48 -0.54 11.98
C SER A 118 4.88 0.80 11.53
N ALA A 119 3.58 0.96 11.79
CA ALA A 119 2.86 2.23 11.64
C ALA A 119 2.27 2.66 12.98
N VAL A 120 2.41 3.93 13.34
CA VAL A 120 1.76 4.51 14.53
C VAL A 120 0.45 5.15 14.11
N LEU A 121 -0.66 4.65 14.63
CA LEU A 121 -2.00 5.06 14.25
C LEU A 121 -2.87 5.27 15.49
N GLU A 122 -3.90 6.10 15.34
CA GLU A 122 -4.90 6.37 16.38
C GLU A 122 -5.97 5.27 16.37
N LEU A 123 -6.33 4.77 17.55
CA LEU A 123 -7.45 3.84 17.73
C LEU A 123 -8.79 4.57 17.68
N THR A 124 -9.77 3.95 17.04
CA THR A 124 -11.16 4.42 17.04
C THR A 124 -12.08 3.23 17.27
N GLY A 125 -12.89 3.28 18.29
CA GLY A 125 -13.90 2.26 18.55
C GLY A 125 -15.00 2.28 17.48
N ASP A 126 -15.29 1.12 16.89
CA ASP A 126 -16.39 0.93 15.92
C ASP A 126 -17.02 -0.44 16.15
N ASP A 127 -18.29 -0.47 16.51
CA ASP A 127 -19.05 -1.67 16.80
C ASP A 127 -19.37 -2.53 15.56
N ARG A 128 -19.17 -1.95 14.36
CA ARG A 128 -19.31 -2.67 13.08
C ARG A 128 -18.10 -3.58 12.78
N VAL A 129 -16.99 -3.34 13.45
CA VAL A 129 -15.80 -4.19 13.33
C VAL A 129 -15.98 -5.43 14.20
N CYS A 130 -15.73 -6.62 13.66
CA CYS A 130 -15.79 -7.86 14.43
C CYS A 130 -14.70 -7.89 15.53
N PRO A 131 -15.00 -8.46 16.71
CA PRO A 131 -13.96 -8.70 17.71
C PRO A 131 -12.80 -9.52 17.15
N GLY A 132 -11.58 -9.20 17.55
CA GLY A 132 -10.34 -9.82 17.05
C GLY A 132 -9.88 -9.32 15.67
N VAL A 133 -10.56 -8.32 15.10
CA VAL A 133 -10.20 -7.71 13.81
C VAL A 133 -9.81 -6.25 14.02
N LEU A 134 -8.77 -5.81 13.31
CA LEU A 134 -8.40 -4.41 13.17
C LEU A 134 -8.62 -4.00 11.71
N GLN A 135 -9.53 -3.07 11.47
CA GLN A 135 -9.68 -2.48 10.15
C GLN A 135 -8.73 -1.29 10.01
N ILE A 136 -7.79 -1.40 9.06
CA ILE A 136 -6.77 -0.37 8.80
C ILE A 136 -6.63 -0.21 7.31
N SER A 137 -7.08 0.93 6.78
CA SER A 137 -7.05 1.21 5.33
C SER A 137 -5.63 1.14 4.76
N ALA A 138 -5.51 0.58 3.57
CA ALA A 138 -4.30 0.56 2.77
C ALA A 138 -4.19 1.81 1.87
N ALA A 139 -3.22 1.80 0.96
CA ALA A 139 -2.99 2.87 -0.03
C ALA A 139 -2.82 4.29 0.57
N HIS A 140 -2.36 4.38 1.81
CA HIS A 140 -2.04 5.62 2.48
C HIS A 140 -0.55 5.63 2.88
N ALA A 141 0.10 6.80 2.81
CA ALA A 141 1.52 6.90 3.17
C ALA A 141 1.81 6.40 4.59
N ALA A 142 0.92 6.68 5.55
CA ALA A 142 1.06 6.25 6.94
C ALA A 142 0.93 4.72 7.13
N THR A 143 0.34 3.99 6.19
CA THR A 143 0.16 2.54 6.24
C THR A 143 0.96 1.78 5.18
N ALA A 144 1.77 2.50 4.39
CA ALA A 144 2.58 1.91 3.31
C ALA A 144 3.61 0.89 3.81
N THR A 145 4.05 1.03 5.06
CA THR A 145 5.00 0.12 5.70
C THR A 145 4.36 -1.17 6.20
N LEU A 146 3.03 -1.20 6.38
CA LEU A 146 2.33 -2.41 6.75
C LEU A 146 2.32 -3.41 5.59
N GLY A 147 2.25 -4.69 5.93
CA GLY A 147 2.33 -5.78 4.96
C GLY A 147 1.00 -6.11 4.28
N GLU A 148 0.55 -7.31 4.50
CA GLU A 148 -0.64 -7.87 3.85
C GLU A 148 -1.91 -7.11 4.22
N MET A 149 -2.82 -6.99 3.25
CA MET A 149 -4.12 -6.36 3.47
C MET A 149 -5.02 -7.18 4.41
N ILE A 150 -4.83 -8.51 4.38
CA ILE A 150 -5.49 -9.44 5.30
C ILE A 150 -4.39 -10.31 5.90
N GLY A 151 -4.22 -10.27 7.20
CA GLY A 151 -3.19 -11.07 7.87
C GLY A 151 -2.99 -10.69 9.34
N PRO A 152 -2.16 -11.47 10.05
CA PRO A 152 -1.91 -11.25 11.46
C PRO A 152 -1.25 -9.89 11.72
N ILE A 153 -1.68 -9.22 12.78
CA ILE A 153 -1.17 -7.89 13.19
C ILE A 153 -1.18 -7.78 14.72
N GLY A 154 -0.14 -7.17 15.26
CA GLY A 154 -0.03 -6.86 16.69
C GLY A 154 -0.21 -5.36 16.97
N LEU A 155 -0.63 -5.05 18.20
CA LEU A 155 -0.63 -3.71 18.77
C LEU A 155 0.42 -3.63 19.87
N GLU A 156 1.26 -2.61 19.81
CA GLU A 156 2.27 -2.29 20.81
C GLU A 156 2.03 -0.85 21.33
N ALA A 157 2.31 -0.62 22.59
CA ALA A 157 2.31 0.75 23.14
C ALA A 157 3.39 1.60 22.44
N VAL A 158 3.13 2.89 22.28
CA VAL A 158 4.08 3.86 21.69
C VAL A 158 4.96 4.43 22.79
#